data_752d71f501f065ceb2d416ec64adde30
#
_entry.id   752d71f501f065ceb2d416ec64adde30
#
_cell.length_a   1.000
_cell.length_b   1.000
_cell.length_c   1.000
_cell.angle_alpha   90.00
_cell.angle_beta   90.00
_cell.angle_gamma   90.00
#
_symmetry.space_group_name_H-M   'P 1'
#
loop_
_entity.id
_entity.type
_entity.pdbx_description
1 polymer ?
#
loop_
_entity_poly.entity_id
_entity_poly.type
_entity_poly.pdbx_seq_one_letter_code
_entity_poly.pdbx_strand_id
1 'polypeptide(L)'
;LYPLDFYNEYEKKLDTWQLDVIKLLDKNKSVLVTAPTSCGKTWLSVYPVIKDKKVLFIAPTDALVLQVASLFTKFNYIPSIITENWTYGNNKNLVISTPDIIEDNLYKIGTDFDIIIIDEIHNLNNMKLGHYYERLLKIFADKQILGLSATIKNPEKVLKWLKSFNKKDFQLISYNTRFLNLQRQVFINNKLI
;
A
#
# COMPACT_ATOMS: atom_id res chain seq x y z
N LEU A 1 -0.99 7.78 -24.64
CA LEU A 1 -1.03 8.73 -23.51
C LEU A 1 0.17 8.45 -22.61
N TYR A 2 1.02 9.45 -22.39
CA TYR A 2 2.14 9.34 -21.47
C TYR A 2 1.60 9.20 -20.03
N PRO A 3 2.21 8.36 -19.15
CA PRO A 3 1.75 8.16 -17.78
C PRO A 3 1.58 9.46 -16.97
N LEU A 4 2.42 10.47 -17.23
CA LEU A 4 2.35 11.78 -16.58
C LEU A 4 1.10 12.57 -16.99
N ASP A 5 0.70 12.53 -18.27
CA ASP A 5 -0.49 13.24 -18.75
C ASP A 5 -1.75 12.60 -18.17
N PHE A 6 -1.75 11.28 -18.08
CA PHE A 6 -2.83 10.54 -17.45
C PHE A 6 -2.95 10.88 -15.95
N TYR A 7 -1.82 11.01 -15.24
CA TYR A 7 -1.82 11.38 -13.84
C TYR A 7 -2.26 12.83 -13.62
N ASN A 8 -1.82 13.77 -14.45
CA ASN A 8 -2.25 15.17 -14.40
C ASN A 8 -3.75 15.32 -14.66
N GLU A 9 -4.33 14.47 -15.51
CA GLU A 9 -5.79 14.42 -15.72
C GLU A 9 -6.52 13.81 -14.52
N TYR A 10 -5.90 12.85 -13.81
CA TYR A 10 -6.43 12.23 -12.61
C TYR A 10 -6.21 13.05 -11.34
N GLU A 11 -5.15 13.83 -11.24
CA GLU A 11 -4.90 14.72 -10.10
C GLU A 11 -6.09 15.67 -9.85
N LYS A 12 -6.78 16.09 -10.91
CA LYS A 12 -8.02 16.87 -10.83
C LYS A 12 -9.23 16.10 -10.26
N LYS A 13 -9.12 14.77 -10.12
CA LYS A 13 -10.19 13.88 -9.64
C LYS A 13 -9.84 13.24 -8.29
N LEU A 14 -8.64 13.51 -7.75
CA LEU A 14 -8.23 12.97 -6.45
C LEU A 14 -8.93 13.71 -5.31
N ASP A 15 -9.30 12.96 -4.29
CA ASP A 15 -9.80 13.54 -3.04
C ASP A 15 -8.69 14.31 -2.31
N THR A 16 -9.08 15.30 -1.51
CA THR A 16 -8.15 16.15 -0.75
C THR A 16 -7.18 15.33 0.09
N TRP A 17 -7.66 14.28 0.76
CA TRP A 17 -6.82 13.41 1.58
C TRP A 17 -5.76 12.64 0.74
N GLN A 18 -6.09 12.24 -0.50
CA GLN A 18 -5.14 11.61 -1.41
C GLN A 18 -4.05 12.60 -1.84
N LEU A 19 -4.42 13.84 -2.14
CA LEU A 19 -3.47 14.91 -2.44
C LEU A 19 -2.54 15.20 -1.26
N ASP A 20 -3.05 15.14 -0.03
CA ASP A 20 -2.23 15.34 1.17
C ASP A 20 -1.23 14.19 1.37
N VAL A 21 -1.61 12.94 1.08
CA VAL A 21 -0.66 11.81 1.06
C VAL A 21 0.45 12.07 0.04
N ILE A 22 0.10 12.47 -1.18
CA ILE A 22 1.06 12.76 -2.25
C ILE A 22 2.05 13.85 -1.84
N LYS A 23 1.57 14.97 -1.28
CA LYS A 23 2.42 16.05 -0.77
C LYS A 23 3.41 15.57 0.30
N LEU A 24 2.99 14.63 1.16
CA LEU A 24 3.87 14.05 2.17
C LEU A 24 4.92 13.13 1.53
N LEU A 25 4.54 12.33 0.54
CA LEU A 25 5.46 11.47 -0.21
C LEU A 25 6.51 12.29 -0.95
N ASP A 26 6.15 13.43 -1.55
CA ASP A 26 7.06 14.35 -2.22
C ASP A 26 8.07 14.98 -1.24
N LYS A 27 7.66 15.19 0.01
CA LYS A 27 8.54 15.66 1.09
C LYS A 27 9.39 14.52 1.70
N ASN A 28 9.44 13.35 1.07
CA ASN A 28 10.16 12.17 1.53
C ASN A 28 9.76 11.72 2.95
N LYS A 29 8.49 11.94 3.34
CA LYS A 29 7.91 11.46 4.60
C LYS A 29 7.27 10.11 4.41
N SER A 30 7.31 9.27 5.44
CA SER A 30 6.54 8.04 5.49
C SER A 30 5.10 8.33 5.89
N VAL A 31 4.13 7.57 5.37
CA VAL A 31 2.71 7.85 5.63
C VAL A 31 1.99 6.55 6.00
N LEU A 32 1.21 6.61 7.08
CA LEU A 32 0.20 5.62 7.42
C LEU A 32 -1.17 6.15 6.98
N VAL A 33 -1.80 5.46 6.07
CA VAL A 33 -3.13 5.81 5.56
C VAL A 33 -4.17 4.86 6.13
N THR A 34 -5.17 5.39 6.79
CA THR A 34 -6.36 4.66 7.19
C THR A 34 -7.58 5.22 6.47
N ALA A 35 -8.17 4.42 5.58
CA ALA A 35 -9.33 4.83 4.81
C ALA A 35 -10.19 3.60 4.51
N PRO A 36 -11.53 3.71 4.43
CA PRO A 36 -12.40 2.59 4.13
C PRO A 36 -12.01 1.86 2.84
N THR A 37 -12.46 0.62 2.68
CA THR A 37 -12.35 -0.10 1.41
C THR A 37 -13.05 0.70 0.31
N SER A 38 -12.59 0.59 -0.92
CA SER A 38 -13.12 1.29 -2.10
C SER A 38 -12.90 2.81 -2.17
N CYS A 39 -12.11 3.40 -1.26
CA CYS A 39 -11.73 4.83 -1.33
C CYS A 39 -10.49 5.10 -2.20
N GLY A 40 -10.05 4.16 -3.02
CA GLY A 40 -8.94 4.39 -3.95
C GLY A 40 -7.56 4.39 -3.31
N LYS A 41 -7.37 3.74 -2.13
CA LYS A 41 -6.04 3.64 -1.47
C LYS A 41 -4.96 3.08 -2.39
N THR A 42 -5.27 2.00 -3.10
CA THR A 42 -4.31 1.32 -3.98
C THR A 42 -3.84 2.22 -5.14
N TRP A 43 -4.63 3.23 -5.52
CA TRP A 43 -4.24 4.23 -6.50
C TRP A 43 -3.03 5.05 -6.07
N LEU A 44 -2.90 5.32 -4.77
CA LEU A 44 -1.76 6.04 -4.22
C LEU A 44 -0.43 5.32 -4.46
N SER A 45 -0.47 3.99 -4.62
CA SER A 45 0.72 3.18 -4.87
C SER A 45 1.32 3.38 -6.26
N VAL A 46 0.53 3.86 -7.22
CA VAL A 46 0.99 4.13 -8.59
C VAL A 46 1.84 5.40 -8.63
N TYR A 47 1.56 6.36 -7.77
CA TYR A 47 2.25 7.66 -7.77
C TYR A 47 3.79 7.56 -7.67
N PRO A 48 4.38 6.79 -6.73
CA PRO A 48 5.83 6.67 -6.65
C PRO A 48 6.45 6.09 -7.94
N VAL A 49 5.76 5.16 -8.60
CA VAL A 49 6.25 4.56 -9.85
C VAL A 49 6.24 5.58 -10.99
N ILE A 50 5.22 6.44 -11.06
CA ILE A 50 5.16 7.56 -12.02
C ILE A 50 6.32 8.56 -11.79
N LYS A 51 6.79 8.68 -10.55
CA LYS A 51 7.96 9.50 -10.17
C LYS A 51 9.29 8.76 -10.29
N ASP A 52 9.33 7.67 -11.06
CA ASP A 52 10.52 6.84 -11.32
C ASP A 52 11.22 6.31 -10.05
N LYS A 53 10.48 6.19 -8.93
CA LYS A 53 11.00 5.57 -7.70
C LYS A 53 11.05 4.06 -7.84
N LYS A 54 12.05 3.45 -7.23
CA LYS A 54 12.12 2.01 -7.04
C LYS A 54 11.17 1.59 -5.92
N VAL A 55 10.18 0.77 -6.26
CA VAL A 55 9.06 0.41 -5.40
C VAL A 55 9.08 -1.07 -5.07
N LEU A 56 9.03 -1.40 -3.79
CA LEU A 56 8.66 -2.72 -3.30
C LEU A 56 7.22 -2.66 -2.77
N PHE A 57 6.32 -3.41 -3.39
CA PHE A 57 4.93 -3.50 -2.95
C PHE A 57 4.68 -4.83 -2.23
N ILE A 58 4.19 -4.76 -1.01
CA ILE A 58 3.91 -5.89 -0.13
C ILE A 58 2.40 -6.05 0.01
N ALA A 59 1.85 -7.15 -0.49
CA ALA A 59 0.45 -7.51 -0.35
C ALA A 59 0.28 -8.77 0.51
N PRO A 60 -0.81 -8.90 1.28
CA PRO A 60 -0.97 -10.01 2.22
C PRO A 60 -1.26 -11.37 1.58
N THR A 61 -1.62 -11.43 0.31
CA THR A 61 -1.98 -12.67 -0.40
C THR A 61 -1.61 -12.61 -1.88
N ASP A 62 -1.36 -13.75 -2.50
CA ASP A 62 -1.10 -13.88 -3.94
C ASP A 62 -2.22 -13.28 -4.80
N ALA A 63 -3.47 -13.44 -4.39
CA ALA A 63 -4.61 -12.85 -5.10
C ALA A 63 -4.51 -11.31 -5.16
N LEU A 64 -4.11 -10.67 -4.06
CA LEU A 64 -3.89 -9.23 -4.02
C LEU A 64 -2.63 -8.81 -4.77
N VAL A 65 -1.57 -9.62 -4.75
CA VAL A 65 -0.37 -9.43 -5.59
C VAL A 65 -0.78 -9.33 -7.06
N LEU A 66 -1.59 -10.25 -7.55
CA LEU A 66 -2.07 -10.26 -8.94
C LEU A 66 -2.98 -9.08 -9.27
N GLN A 67 -3.88 -8.75 -8.36
CA GLN A 67 -4.78 -7.60 -8.52
C GLN A 67 -4.00 -6.30 -8.65
N VAL A 68 -3.00 -6.10 -7.80
CA VAL A 68 -2.14 -4.90 -7.82
C VAL A 68 -1.26 -4.88 -9.06
N ALA A 69 -0.69 -6.03 -9.46
CA ALA A 69 0.07 -6.13 -10.69
C ALA A 69 -0.76 -5.74 -11.93
N SER A 70 -2.02 -6.18 -11.98
CA SER A 70 -2.97 -5.77 -13.02
C SER A 70 -3.22 -4.26 -13.02
N LEU A 71 -3.26 -3.63 -11.84
CA LEU A 71 -3.38 -2.17 -11.74
C LEU A 71 -2.16 -1.48 -12.37
N PHE A 72 -0.94 -1.86 -12.00
CA PHE A 72 0.27 -1.26 -12.57
C PHE A 72 0.36 -1.47 -14.10
N THR A 73 -0.04 -2.64 -14.58
CA THR A 73 -0.05 -2.94 -16.04
C THR A 73 -1.00 -2.01 -16.82
N LYS A 74 -2.13 -1.61 -16.23
CA LYS A 74 -3.03 -0.63 -16.85
C LYS A 74 -2.37 0.74 -17.06
N PHE A 75 -1.33 1.06 -16.30
CA PHE A 75 -0.51 2.26 -16.46
C PHE A 75 0.76 2.02 -17.27
N ASN A 76 0.85 0.90 -17.98
CA ASN A 76 2.01 0.48 -18.76
C ASN A 76 3.29 0.20 -17.93
N TYR A 77 3.15 -0.04 -16.62
CA TYR A 77 4.24 -0.50 -15.78
C TYR A 77 4.13 -2.01 -15.59
N ILE A 78 5.13 -2.75 -16.08
CA ILE A 78 5.19 -4.20 -15.94
C ILE A 78 6.01 -4.51 -14.67
N PRO A 79 5.40 -5.00 -13.58
CA PRO A 79 6.12 -5.36 -12.37
C PRO A 79 6.82 -6.70 -12.49
N SER A 80 7.84 -6.91 -11.65
CA SER A 80 8.23 -8.27 -11.25
C SER A 80 7.28 -8.76 -10.16
N ILE A 81 6.77 -9.96 -10.32
CA ILE A 81 5.86 -10.60 -9.38
C ILE A 81 6.55 -11.85 -8.87
N ILE A 82 6.62 -12.01 -7.57
CA ILE A 82 7.21 -13.17 -6.91
C ILE A 82 6.17 -13.75 -5.96
N THR A 83 5.79 -15.00 -6.17
CA THR A 83 4.88 -15.75 -5.30
C THR A 83 5.50 -17.10 -4.95
N GLU A 84 4.87 -17.84 -4.05
CA GLU A 84 5.33 -19.20 -3.69
C GLU A 84 5.45 -20.11 -4.93
N ASN A 85 4.52 -20.01 -5.86
CA ASN A 85 4.39 -20.98 -6.96
C ASN A 85 5.00 -20.50 -8.28
N TRP A 86 5.27 -19.20 -8.45
CA TRP A 86 5.78 -18.68 -9.71
C TRP A 86 6.40 -17.27 -9.57
N THR A 87 7.29 -16.99 -10.51
CA THR A 87 7.94 -15.68 -10.65
C THR A 87 7.72 -15.17 -12.07
N TYR A 88 7.32 -13.93 -12.22
CA TYR A 88 7.09 -13.27 -13.49
C TYR A 88 7.84 -11.93 -13.54
N GLY A 89 8.44 -11.63 -14.68
CA GLY A 89 9.15 -10.37 -14.93
C GLY A 89 10.54 -10.32 -14.31
N ASN A 90 11.28 -9.30 -14.69
CA ASN A 90 12.64 -9.02 -14.20
C ASN A 90 12.86 -7.54 -13.86
N ASN A 91 11.77 -6.81 -13.66
CA ASN A 91 11.81 -5.39 -13.32
C ASN A 91 12.24 -5.20 -11.86
N LYS A 92 13.49 -4.83 -11.66
CA LYS A 92 14.04 -4.59 -10.32
C LYS A 92 13.56 -3.28 -9.68
N ASN A 93 12.95 -2.39 -10.47
CA ASN A 93 12.44 -1.10 -9.98
C ASN A 93 11.00 -1.18 -9.48
N LEU A 94 10.27 -2.24 -9.81
CA LEU A 94 8.91 -2.47 -9.32
C LEU A 94 8.72 -3.96 -9.04
N VAL A 95 8.75 -4.32 -7.77
CA VAL A 95 8.59 -5.69 -7.28
C VAL A 95 7.33 -5.77 -6.44
N ILE A 96 6.50 -6.77 -6.69
CA ILE A 96 5.26 -7.04 -5.94
C ILE A 96 5.31 -8.47 -5.43
N SER A 97 5.08 -8.67 -4.13
CA SER A 97 5.12 -10.00 -3.50
C SER A 97 4.40 -10.02 -2.16
N THR A 98 4.32 -11.18 -1.53
CA THR A 98 3.85 -11.38 -0.16
C THR A 98 5.00 -11.21 0.84
N PRO A 99 4.72 -10.90 2.12
CA PRO A 99 5.77 -10.57 3.09
C PRO A 99 6.71 -11.74 3.40
N ASP A 100 6.21 -12.96 3.45
CA ASP A 100 6.97 -14.20 3.65
C ASP A 100 7.93 -14.45 2.48
N ILE A 101 7.42 -14.39 1.26
CA ILE A 101 8.21 -14.59 0.04
C ILE A 101 9.31 -13.54 -0.12
N ILE A 102 9.03 -12.27 0.24
CA ILE A 102 10.06 -11.21 0.23
C ILE A 102 11.18 -11.56 1.19
N GLU A 103 10.86 -11.96 2.41
CA GLU A 103 11.87 -12.29 3.41
C GLU A 103 12.74 -13.47 2.94
N ASP A 104 12.14 -14.54 2.45
CA ASP A 104 12.84 -15.73 1.96
C ASP A 104 13.71 -15.45 0.73
N ASN A 105 13.35 -14.46 -0.07
CA ASN A 105 14.07 -14.08 -1.29
C ASN A 105 14.82 -12.75 -1.19
N LEU A 106 15.00 -12.20 0.00
CA LEU A 106 15.61 -10.88 0.20
C LEU A 106 17.01 -10.79 -0.41
N TYR A 107 17.78 -11.89 -0.37
CA TYR A 107 19.11 -11.97 -0.98
C TYR A 107 19.10 -11.82 -2.51
N LYS A 108 18.01 -12.15 -3.20
CA LYS A 108 17.82 -11.97 -4.65
C LYS A 108 17.19 -10.63 -4.98
N ILE A 109 16.18 -10.22 -4.19
CA ILE A 109 15.41 -8.99 -4.38
C ILE A 109 16.27 -7.78 -4.04
N GLY A 110 17.09 -7.91 -2.98
CA GLY A 110 17.89 -6.81 -2.45
C GLY A 110 17.09 -5.82 -1.63
N THR A 111 17.75 -4.76 -1.20
CA THR A 111 17.16 -3.69 -0.37
C THR A 111 17.22 -2.32 -1.03
N ASP A 112 17.58 -2.27 -2.32
CA ASP A 112 17.76 -1.02 -3.07
C ASP A 112 16.42 -0.51 -3.62
N PHE A 113 15.52 -0.12 -2.70
CA PHE A 113 14.25 0.53 -3.00
C PHE A 113 14.22 1.94 -2.42
N ASP A 114 13.46 2.84 -3.06
CA ASP A 114 13.24 4.19 -2.56
C ASP A 114 12.05 4.23 -1.60
N ILE A 115 11.02 3.43 -1.91
CA ILE A 115 9.78 3.37 -1.13
C ILE A 115 9.27 1.93 -1.01
N ILE A 116 8.79 1.61 0.19
CA ILE A 116 8.11 0.36 0.49
C ILE A 116 6.63 0.65 0.68
N ILE A 117 5.79 0.01 -0.11
CA ILE A 117 4.32 0.11 0.01
C ILE A 117 3.81 -1.15 0.66
N ILE A 118 3.07 -0.99 1.74
CA ILE A 118 2.51 -2.11 2.51
C ILE A 118 0.99 -1.99 2.45
N ASP A 119 0.37 -2.89 1.70
CA ASP A 119 -1.09 -2.98 1.68
C ASP A 119 -1.60 -3.79 2.87
N GLU A 120 -2.76 -3.39 3.36
CA GLU A 120 -3.42 -3.96 4.53
C GLU A 120 -2.48 -4.11 5.74
N ILE A 121 -1.73 -3.03 6.07
CA ILE A 121 -0.73 -3.01 7.16
C ILE A 121 -1.32 -3.43 8.53
N HIS A 122 -2.64 -3.45 8.70
CA HIS A 122 -3.28 -3.98 9.90
C HIS A 122 -2.99 -5.48 10.14
N ASN A 123 -2.52 -6.21 9.11
CA ASN A 123 -2.01 -7.57 9.24
C ASN A 123 -0.76 -7.70 10.14
N LEU A 124 -0.16 -6.61 10.59
CA LEU A 124 0.78 -6.61 11.71
C LEU A 124 0.25 -7.34 12.96
N ASN A 125 -1.08 -7.34 13.17
CA ASN A 125 -1.72 -8.07 14.26
C ASN A 125 -2.07 -9.53 13.89
N ASN A 126 -1.78 -9.99 12.69
CA ASN A 126 -2.05 -11.35 12.26
C ASN A 126 -1.02 -12.31 12.85
N MET A 127 -1.46 -13.38 13.50
CA MET A 127 -0.57 -14.37 14.15
C MET A 127 0.38 -15.07 13.17
N LYS A 128 -0.02 -15.22 11.90
CA LYS A 128 0.79 -15.90 10.87
C LYS A 128 1.70 -14.95 10.09
N LEU A 129 1.23 -13.76 9.76
CA LEU A 129 1.94 -12.83 8.88
C LEU A 129 2.61 -11.67 9.63
N GLY A 130 2.16 -11.33 10.84
CA GLY A 130 2.57 -10.12 11.55
C GLY A 130 4.07 -10.06 11.79
N HIS A 131 4.72 -11.16 12.08
CA HIS A 131 6.17 -11.21 12.32
C HIS A 131 6.99 -10.93 11.04
N TYR A 132 6.50 -11.35 9.85
CA TYR A 132 7.14 -10.99 8.58
C TYR A 132 7.05 -9.49 8.32
N TYR A 133 5.86 -8.90 8.49
CA TYR A 133 5.68 -7.46 8.36
C TYR A 133 6.59 -6.68 9.32
N GLU A 134 6.67 -7.11 10.58
CA GLU A 134 7.51 -6.46 11.58
C GLU A 134 9.00 -6.49 11.19
N ARG A 135 9.50 -7.64 10.73
CA ARG A 135 10.88 -7.79 10.29
C ARG A 135 11.20 -6.95 9.06
N LEU A 136 10.34 -7.01 8.04
CA LEU A 136 10.51 -6.22 6.83
C LEU A 136 10.48 -4.71 7.11
N LEU A 137 9.56 -4.24 7.95
CA LEU A 137 9.51 -2.84 8.36
C LEU A 137 10.80 -2.39 9.06
N LYS A 138 11.44 -3.26 9.85
CA LYS A 138 12.73 -2.98 10.50
C LYS A 138 13.89 -3.02 9.51
N ILE A 139 13.90 -3.97 8.57
CA ILE A 139 14.92 -4.06 7.52
C ILE A 139 14.90 -2.79 6.66
N PHE A 140 13.72 -2.30 6.32
CA PHE A 140 13.53 -1.09 5.51
C PHE A 140 13.32 0.19 6.32
N ALA A 141 13.83 0.24 7.56
CA ALA A 141 13.62 1.37 8.47
C ALA A 141 14.22 2.70 7.97
N ASP A 142 15.18 2.68 7.06
CA ASP A 142 15.79 3.85 6.43
C ASP A 142 15.03 4.30 5.15
N LYS A 143 14.11 3.49 4.66
CA LYS A 143 13.33 3.76 3.44
C LYS A 143 12.05 4.53 3.75
N GLN A 144 11.53 5.19 2.71
CA GLN A 144 10.19 5.77 2.76
C GLN A 144 9.15 4.64 2.81
N ILE A 145 8.14 4.75 3.67
CA ILE A 145 7.09 3.74 3.81
C ILE A 145 5.72 4.37 3.55
N LEU A 146 4.92 3.72 2.71
CA LEU A 146 3.50 4.00 2.53
C LEU A 146 2.70 2.79 3.04
N GLY A 147 2.18 2.90 4.25
CA GLY A 147 1.30 1.89 4.83
C GLY A 147 -0.17 2.19 4.50
N LEU A 148 -0.84 1.26 3.84
CA LEU A 148 -2.25 1.35 3.48
C LEU A 148 -3.06 0.41 4.35
N SER A 149 -4.18 0.87 4.89
CA SER A 149 -5.09 0.03 5.65
C SER A 149 -6.54 0.45 5.45
N ALA A 150 -7.44 -0.49 5.64
CA ALA A 150 -8.84 -0.17 5.86
C ALA A 150 -8.99 0.54 7.23
N THR A 151 -9.76 0.02 8.14
CA THR A 151 -9.95 0.63 9.46
C THR A 151 -9.02 -0.02 10.48
N ILE A 152 -8.16 0.76 11.13
CA ILE A 152 -7.35 0.33 12.28
C ILE A 152 -8.03 0.85 13.56
N LYS A 153 -8.21 -0.01 14.56
CA LYS A 153 -8.87 0.37 15.83
C LYS A 153 -8.11 1.47 16.57
N ASN A 154 -6.77 1.43 16.56
CA ASN A 154 -5.90 2.40 17.25
C ASN A 154 -4.74 2.81 16.33
N PRO A 155 -4.96 3.64 15.29
CA PRO A 155 -3.93 3.99 14.32
C PRO A 155 -2.76 4.77 14.95
N GLU A 156 -3.03 5.58 15.97
CA GLU A 156 -2.00 6.34 16.70
C GLU A 156 -1.00 5.44 17.42
N LYS A 157 -1.45 4.28 17.95
CA LYS A 157 -0.55 3.31 18.58
C LYS A 157 0.38 2.68 17.55
N VAL A 158 -0.14 2.34 16.38
CA VAL A 158 0.65 1.81 15.25
C VAL A 158 1.63 2.87 14.76
N LEU A 159 1.17 4.12 14.59
CA LEU A 159 2.01 5.23 14.21
C LEU A 159 3.17 5.45 15.18
N LYS A 160 2.89 5.47 16.50
CA LYS A 160 3.92 5.62 17.53
C LYS A 160 4.97 4.51 17.45
N TRP A 161 4.53 3.29 17.23
CA TRP A 161 5.43 2.15 17.06
C TRP A 161 6.27 2.29 15.78
N LEU A 162 5.68 2.65 14.63
CA LEU A 162 6.41 2.90 13.39
C LEU A 162 7.45 4.00 13.54
N LYS A 163 7.11 5.10 14.21
CA LYS A 163 8.03 6.22 14.52
C LYS A 163 9.21 5.81 15.40
N SER A 164 9.10 4.76 16.18
CA SER A 164 10.17 4.36 17.10
C SER A 164 11.42 3.80 16.41
N PHE A 165 11.31 3.36 15.16
CA PHE A 165 12.44 2.78 14.42
C PHE A 165 12.61 3.32 13.00
N ASN A 166 11.57 3.84 12.34
CA ASN A 166 11.70 4.37 10.99
C ASN A 166 12.43 5.72 11.01
N LYS A 167 13.44 5.85 10.17
CA LYS A 167 14.28 7.06 10.08
C LYS A 167 13.63 8.22 9.32
N LYS A 168 12.55 7.95 8.59
CA LYS A 168 11.76 8.99 7.93
C LYS A 168 10.67 9.48 8.87
N ASP A 169 10.32 10.76 8.78
CA ASP A 169 9.20 11.31 9.55
C ASP A 169 7.89 10.66 9.12
N PHE A 170 7.26 9.92 10.02
CA PHE A 170 6.03 9.18 9.75
C PHE A 170 4.80 10.03 10.09
N GLN A 171 3.87 10.16 9.16
CA GLN A 171 2.62 10.90 9.33
C GLN A 171 1.41 9.98 9.21
N LEU A 172 0.32 10.32 9.89
CA LEU A 172 -0.97 9.63 9.78
C LEU A 172 -1.95 10.46 8.98
N ILE A 173 -2.57 9.85 7.98
CA ILE A 173 -3.73 10.39 7.28
C ILE A 173 -4.91 9.44 7.52
N SER A 174 -5.94 9.94 8.20
CA SER A 174 -7.16 9.19 8.47
C SER A 174 -8.33 9.78 7.70
N TYR A 175 -8.99 8.95 6.89
CA TYR A 175 -10.19 9.31 6.15
C TYR A 175 -11.32 8.35 6.52
N ASN A 176 -12.40 8.87 7.06
CA ASN A 176 -13.49 8.06 7.62
C ASN A 176 -14.78 8.13 6.81
N THR A 177 -14.83 8.95 5.75
CA THR A 177 -16.03 9.07 4.91
C THR A 177 -16.11 7.91 3.93
N ARG A 178 -17.22 7.17 3.96
CA ARG A 178 -17.50 6.11 2.98
C ARG A 178 -18.24 6.71 1.79
N PHE A 179 -17.85 6.33 0.58
CA PHE A 179 -18.57 6.70 -0.64
C PHE A 179 -19.98 6.10 -0.71
N LEU A 180 -20.15 4.91 -0.13
CA LEU A 180 -21.44 4.24 0.02
C LEU A 180 -21.65 3.88 1.48
N ASN A 181 -22.72 4.39 2.09
CA ASN A 181 -23.15 3.95 3.41
C ASN A 181 -23.84 2.58 3.27
N LEU A 182 -23.23 1.55 3.84
CA LEU A 182 -23.88 0.25 4.00
C LEU A 182 -24.98 0.39 5.05
N GLN A 183 -26.22 0.43 4.62
CA GLN A 183 -27.37 0.31 5.51
C GLN A 183 -27.59 -1.18 5.78
N ARG A 184 -27.57 -1.56 7.07
CA ARG A 184 -28.01 -2.89 7.48
C ARG A 184 -29.53 -2.84 7.57
N GLN A 185 -30.20 -3.56 6.71
CA GLN A 185 -31.66 -3.71 6.75
C GLN A 185 -32.00 -5.16 7.09
N VAL A 186 -32.98 -5.35 7.91
CA VAL A 186 -33.51 -6.69 8.30
C VAL A 186 -34.82 -6.87 7.60
N PHE A 187 -35.00 -8.03 7.00
CA PHE A 187 -36.27 -8.40 6.36
C PHE A 187 -37.16 -9.10 7.41
N ILE A 188 -38.20 -8.42 7.86
CA ILE A 188 -39.17 -8.98 8.84
C ILE A 188 -40.57 -8.84 8.24
N ASN A 189 -41.32 -9.95 8.19
CA ASN A 189 -42.69 -9.98 7.69
C ASN A 189 -42.88 -9.31 6.33
N ASN A 190 -42.06 -9.65 5.35
CA ASN A 190 -42.07 -9.07 4.00
C ASN A 190 -41.88 -7.57 3.94
N LYS A 191 -41.26 -6.93 4.94
CA LYS A 191 -40.89 -5.52 4.96
C LYS A 191 -39.42 -5.39 5.33
N LEU A 192 -38.73 -4.50 4.60
CA LEU A 192 -37.40 -4.01 4.95
C LEU A 192 -37.52 -2.98 6.06
N ILE A 193 -36.83 -3.21 7.17
CA ILE A 193 -36.75 -2.33 8.35
C ILE A 193 -35.27 -1.90 8.51
#